data_d707520e5e05725966936ee1151c5f85
#
_entry.id   d707520e5e05725966936ee1151c5f85
#
_cell.length_a   1.000
_cell.length_b   1.000
_cell.length_c   1.000
_cell.angle_alpha   90.00
_cell.angle_beta   90.00
_cell.angle_gamma   90.00
#
_symmetry.space_group_name_H-M   'P 1'
#
loop_
_entity.id
_entity.type
_entity.pdbx_description
1 polymer ?
#
loop_
_entity_poly.entity_id
_entity_poly.type
_entity_poly.pdbx_seq_one_letter_code
_entity_poly.pdbx_strand_id
1 'polypeptide(L)'
;MLDHIAPGVPRRRTPQRVGVAVLAATATATLAGAGWVLAPRRSPEPLLPAERFVDGDLITVVVGTVGRPSLAGTVEAVLAQSYPAVEVVVVDNAPTSGRVDDALKSIDDPRCVVVREPRRGVSRARNAGVRHASGRVIAFTDDDAEPDSRWLAAVAQVYAADRDGVVAGVTGRVVGLAVETDQQRWFEESGLFEKGSTRTVWTLAPTGSIDEELGARGTAALFPYTAGEMGSGNNMSFRKTAFDSLAGFDERIGPGTPTKGGEDLELFRRAVLRGGTIVYDPTAVVGHHHRADHEALREQMFGYGSGMAAIVTKLFLDGGAPARALLGRLPTAFRMLLAPEENRFADGAPPMPRDLKLTELYGYLCGPFLYVKAIMVRGSGINS
;
A
#
# COMPACT_ATOMS: atom_id res chain seq x y z
N MET A 1 -23.15 7.92 -10.00
CA MET A 1 -23.46 6.53 -10.42
C MET A 1 -23.16 5.48 -9.33
N LEU A 2 -22.86 5.92 -8.10
CA LEU A 2 -22.54 5.06 -6.95
C LEU A 2 -23.71 4.88 -5.94
N ASP A 3 -24.94 5.26 -6.30
CA ASP A 3 -26.10 5.27 -5.39
C ASP A 3 -26.73 3.89 -5.10
N HIS A 4 -26.14 2.79 -5.57
CA HIS A 4 -26.73 1.45 -5.40
C HIS A 4 -25.88 0.48 -4.57
N ILE A 5 -24.91 0.97 -3.76
CA ILE A 5 -24.23 0.08 -2.81
C ILE A 5 -25.03 0.08 -1.52
N ALA A 6 -25.83 -0.98 -1.29
CA ALA A 6 -26.55 -1.22 -0.06
C ALA A 6 -25.59 -1.14 1.14
N PRO A 7 -26.04 -0.56 2.31
CA PRO A 7 -25.21 -0.52 3.51
C PRO A 7 -24.88 -1.95 3.95
N GLY A 8 -23.62 -2.35 3.75
CA GLY A 8 -23.16 -3.69 4.04
C GLY A 8 -23.26 -4.00 5.53
N VAL A 9 -23.71 -5.20 5.84
CA VAL A 9 -23.67 -5.82 7.17
C VAL A 9 -22.24 -5.69 7.72
N PRO A 10 -22.04 -5.34 9.01
CA PRO A 10 -20.71 -5.22 9.59
C PRO A 10 -19.99 -6.57 9.50
N ARG A 11 -19.06 -6.68 8.55
CA ARG A 11 -18.25 -7.88 8.33
C ARG A 11 -17.14 -7.93 9.37
N ARG A 12 -16.97 -9.07 10.02
CA ARG A 12 -15.87 -9.32 10.95
C ARG A 12 -14.53 -9.23 10.20
N ARG A 13 -13.51 -8.70 10.87
CA ARG A 13 -12.16 -8.42 10.34
C ARG A 13 -11.55 -9.65 9.67
N THR A 14 -11.01 -9.48 8.48
CA THR A 14 -10.28 -10.48 7.70
C THR A 14 -9.03 -10.95 8.46
N PRO A 15 -8.86 -12.24 8.74
CA PRO A 15 -7.58 -12.76 9.24
C PRO A 15 -6.58 -12.89 8.09
N GLN A 16 -5.34 -12.56 8.36
CA GLN A 16 -4.29 -12.24 7.41
C GLN A 16 -3.55 -13.43 6.79
N ARG A 17 -3.08 -13.24 5.56
CA ARG A 17 -2.22 -14.10 4.74
C ARG A 17 -0.78 -14.29 5.28
N VAL A 18 -0.59 -14.22 6.58
CA VAL A 18 0.70 -13.94 7.19
C VAL A 18 1.52 -15.17 7.53
N GLY A 19 0.87 -16.30 7.72
CA GLY A 19 1.55 -17.49 8.23
C GLY A 19 2.70 -17.99 7.35
N VAL A 20 2.57 -17.89 6.04
CA VAL A 20 3.59 -18.37 5.09
C VAL A 20 4.77 -17.41 4.96
N ALA A 21 4.53 -16.09 5.04
CA ALA A 21 5.60 -15.12 5.02
C ALA A 21 6.60 -15.34 6.16
N VAL A 22 6.11 -15.78 7.31
CA VAL A 22 6.93 -16.06 8.47
C VAL A 22 7.77 -17.31 8.30
N LEU A 23 7.27 -18.35 7.64
CA LEU A 23 8.08 -19.53 7.30
C LEU A 23 9.21 -19.19 6.33
N ALA A 24 8.93 -18.39 5.30
CA ALA A 24 9.94 -17.90 4.37
C ALA A 24 10.99 -17.02 5.07
N ALA A 25 10.57 -16.17 6.00
CA ALA A 25 11.47 -15.33 6.80
C ALA A 25 12.32 -16.14 7.78
N THR A 26 11.78 -17.23 8.35
CA THR A 26 12.56 -18.14 9.21
C THR A 26 13.69 -18.80 8.42
N ALA A 27 13.42 -19.22 7.18
CA ALA A 27 14.46 -19.74 6.29
C ALA A 27 15.53 -18.67 5.98
N THR A 28 15.14 -17.42 5.75
CA THR A 28 16.07 -16.30 5.48
C THR A 28 16.88 -15.93 6.72
N ALA A 29 16.26 -15.92 7.91
CA ALA A 29 16.96 -15.65 9.16
C ALA A 29 18.03 -16.71 9.46
N THR A 30 17.75 -17.98 9.09
CA THR A 30 18.71 -19.09 9.20
C THR A 30 19.88 -18.88 8.23
N LEU A 31 19.62 -18.38 7.02
CA LEU A 31 20.64 -18.10 5.99
C LEU A 31 21.47 -16.85 6.29
N ALA A 32 20.88 -15.84 6.95
CA ALA A 32 21.54 -14.58 7.31
C ALA A 32 22.41 -14.67 8.59
N GLY A 33 22.35 -15.78 9.30
CA GLY A 33 23.02 -16.01 10.58
C GLY A 33 22.27 -15.36 11.76
N ALA A 34 21.90 -16.18 12.74
CA ALA A 34 21.14 -15.74 13.92
C ALA A 34 21.79 -14.57 14.66
N GLY A 35 23.12 -14.47 14.64
CA GLY A 35 23.88 -13.35 15.26
C GLY A 35 23.60 -12.00 14.65
N TRP A 36 23.34 -11.91 13.34
CA TRP A 36 23.04 -10.64 12.66
C TRP A 36 21.68 -10.05 13.07
N VAL A 37 20.65 -10.91 13.14
CA VAL A 37 19.28 -10.52 13.53
C VAL A 37 19.22 -10.08 14.99
N LEU A 38 20.04 -10.72 15.86
CA LEU A 38 20.06 -10.46 17.30
C LEU A 38 20.98 -9.31 17.70
N ALA A 39 21.83 -8.83 16.81
CA ALA A 39 22.72 -7.70 17.09
C ALA A 39 21.92 -6.45 17.50
N PRO A 40 22.34 -5.76 18.56
CA PRO A 40 21.74 -4.48 18.93
C PRO A 40 22.02 -3.45 17.85
N ARG A 41 20.95 -2.84 17.30
CA ARG A 41 21.05 -1.74 16.34
C ARG A 41 20.34 -0.52 16.91
N ARG A 42 20.78 0.66 16.49
CA ARG A 42 20.06 1.89 16.80
C ARG A 42 18.64 1.79 16.24
N SER A 43 17.67 2.08 17.08
CA SER A 43 16.30 2.28 16.61
C SER A 43 16.29 3.44 15.61
N PRO A 44 15.55 3.35 14.51
CA PRO A 44 15.41 4.48 13.60
C PRO A 44 14.79 5.67 14.36
N GLU A 45 15.16 6.88 13.97
CA GLU A 45 14.61 8.10 14.58
C GLU A 45 13.08 8.12 14.43
N PRO A 46 12.35 8.51 15.49
CA PRO A 46 10.92 8.68 15.44
C PRO A 46 10.52 9.72 14.39
N LEU A 47 9.33 9.57 13.81
CA LEU A 47 8.72 10.62 13.02
C LEU A 47 8.34 11.78 13.97
N LEU A 48 8.70 12.99 13.59
CA LEU A 48 8.30 14.18 14.32
C LEU A 48 6.85 14.55 13.92
N PRO A 49 6.08 15.14 14.86
CA PRO A 49 4.79 15.74 14.54
C PRO A 49 4.94 16.75 13.41
N ALA A 50 3.98 16.74 12.48
CA ALA A 50 3.95 17.67 11.37
C ALA A 50 3.19 18.96 11.77
N GLU A 51 3.40 20.01 11.00
CA GLU A 51 2.54 21.20 11.10
C GLU A 51 1.08 20.83 10.81
N ARG A 52 0.17 21.55 11.47
CA ARG A 52 -1.27 21.35 11.30
C ARG A 52 -1.66 21.54 9.83
N PHE A 53 -2.40 20.58 9.30
CA PHE A 53 -3.06 20.70 8.01
C PHE A 53 -4.33 21.55 8.17
N VAL A 54 -4.52 22.50 7.27
CA VAL A 54 -5.71 23.35 7.24
C VAL A 54 -6.48 23.14 5.93
N ASP A 55 -7.77 23.37 5.98
CA ASP A 55 -8.59 23.29 4.77
C ASP A 55 -8.09 24.31 3.72
N GLY A 56 -7.94 23.82 2.48
CA GLY A 56 -7.31 24.58 1.39
C GLY A 56 -5.81 24.39 1.23
N ASP A 57 -5.14 23.63 2.11
CA ASP A 57 -3.75 23.20 1.87
C ASP A 57 -3.68 22.31 0.62
N LEU A 58 -2.66 22.52 -0.22
CA LEU A 58 -2.50 21.79 -1.47
C LEU A 58 -2.27 20.29 -1.24
N ILE A 59 -3.02 19.47 -1.96
CA ILE A 59 -2.81 18.02 -2.07
C ILE A 59 -2.27 17.71 -3.46
N THR A 60 -1.13 17.04 -3.54
CA THR A 60 -0.60 16.50 -4.79
C THR A 60 -1.04 15.06 -4.97
N VAL A 61 -1.68 14.75 -6.09
CA VAL A 61 -1.96 13.35 -6.47
C VAL A 61 -0.88 12.87 -7.43
N VAL A 62 -0.19 11.80 -7.05
CA VAL A 62 0.84 11.15 -7.87
C VAL A 62 0.25 9.91 -8.53
N VAL A 63 0.26 9.88 -9.87
CA VAL A 63 -0.19 8.74 -10.69
C VAL A 63 1.01 8.19 -11.46
N GLY A 64 1.51 7.03 -11.05
CA GLY A 64 2.57 6.30 -11.79
C GLY A 64 1.96 5.46 -12.89
N THR A 65 2.47 5.58 -14.13
CA THR A 65 1.87 4.90 -15.29
C THR A 65 2.90 4.41 -16.29
N VAL A 66 2.48 3.45 -17.10
CA VAL A 66 3.18 3.03 -18.33
C VAL A 66 2.37 3.36 -19.59
N GLY A 67 1.36 4.23 -19.43
CA GLY A 67 0.48 4.67 -20.51
C GLY A 67 -0.64 3.68 -20.79
N ARG A 68 -1.45 3.33 -19.78
CA ARG A 68 -2.68 2.56 -19.95
C ARG A 68 -3.78 3.42 -20.57
N PRO A 69 -4.71 2.83 -21.32
CA PRO A 69 -5.85 3.57 -21.89
C PRO A 69 -6.74 4.27 -20.85
N SER A 70 -6.81 3.74 -19.62
CA SER A 70 -7.57 4.29 -18.49
C SER A 70 -6.99 5.56 -17.88
N LEU A 71 -5.72 5.87 -18.16
CA LEU A 71 -4.99 7.00 -17.56
C LEU A 71 -5.73 8.34 -17.65
N ALA A 72 -6.28 8.67 -18.82
CA ALA A 72 -6.99 9.94 -19.02
C ALA A 72 -8.20 10.05 -18.07
N GLY A 73 -9.02 9.00 -17.97
CA GLY A 73 -10.15 8.96 -17.05
C GLY A 73 -9.76 9.10 -15.59
N THR A 74 -8.65 8.47 -15.17
CA THR A 74 -8.12 8.65 -13.81
C THR A 74 -7.71 10.10 -13.55
N VAL A 75 -6.98 10.72 -14.49
CA VAL A 75 -6.55 12.13 -14.35
C VAL A 75 -7.75 13.07 -14.32
N GLU A 76 -8.73 12.88 -15.20
CA GLU A 76 -9.98 13.66 -15.23
C GLU A 76 -10.75 13.55 -13.90
N ALA A 77 -10.89 12.34 -13.35
CA ALA A 77 -11.54 12.10 -12.06
C ALA A 77 -10.80 12.81 -10.90
N VAL A 78 -9.47 12.88 -10.93
CA VAL A 78 -8.69 13.63 -9.94
C VAL A 78 -8.85 15.13 -10.12
N LEU A 79 -8.82 15.64 -11.34
CA LEU A 79 -9.01 17.08 -11.61
C LEU A 79 -10.43 17.57 -11.27
N ALA A 80 -11.42 16.66 -11.29
CA ALA A 80 -12.83 16.92 -10.95
C ALA A 80 -13.16 16.74 -9.46
N GLN A 81 -12.17 16.57 -8.58
CA GLN A 81 -12.39 16.42 -7.15
C GLN A 81 -13.09 17.65 -6.54
N SER A 82 -13.98 17.41 -5.58
CA SER A 82 -14.66 18.48 -4.85
C SER A 82 -13.73 19.30 -3.93
N TYR A 83 -12.57 18.75 -3.57
CA TYR A 83 -11.51 19.47 -2.87
C TYR A 83 -10.76 20.37 -3.87
N PRO A 84 -10.72 21.69 -3.68
CA PRO A 84 -10.28 22.60 -4.75
C PRO A 84 -8.76 22.72 -4.91
N ALA A 85 -7.99 22.50 -3.83
CA ALA A 85 -6.54 22.70 -3.83
C ALA A 85 -5.80 21.40 -4.22
N VAL A 86 -5.84 21.07 -5.51
CA VAL A 86 -5.30 19.83 -6.08
C VAL A 86 -4.32 20.13 -7.21
N GLU A 87 -3.20 19.44 -7.23
CA GLU A 87 -2.34 19.26 -8.41
C GLU A 87 -2.17 17.76 -8.71
N VAL A 88 -1.92 17.43 -9.97
CA VAL A 88 -1.70 16.05 -10.43
C VAL A 88 -0.31 15.94 -11.02
N VAL A 89 0.47 14.99 -10.52
CA VAL A 89 1.78 14.64 -11.09
C VAL A 89 1.68 13.25 -11.69
N VAL A 90 1.54 13.19 -13.01
CA VAL A 90 1.59 11.93 -13.76
C VAL A 90 3.05 11.57 -14.01
N VAL A 91 3.45 10.36 -13.62
CA VAL A 91 4.82 9.90 -13.81
C VAL A 91 4.86 8.83 -14.90
N ASP A 92 5.40 9.21 -16.05
CA ASP A 92 5.63 8.30 -17.18
C ASP A 92 6.83 7.40 -16.86
N ASN A 93 6.53 6.16 -16.54
CA ASN A 93 7.52 5.11 -16.23
C ASN A 93 7.86 4.24 -17.45
N ALA A 94 7.46 4.66 -18.67
CA ALA A 94 7.83 4.07 -19.95
C ALA A 94 7.98 5.14 -21.05
N PRO A 95 8.79 6.20 -20.84
CA PRO A 95 8.76 7.41 -21.67
C PRO A 95 9.11 7.19 -23.14
N THR A 96 9.82 6.10 -23.46
CA THR A 96 10.13 5.76 -24.84
C THR A 96 8.95 5.22 -25.65
N SER A 97 7.82 4.93 -24.97
CA SER A 97 6.62 4.38 -25.63
C SER A 97 5.72 5.43 -26.29
N GLY A 98 5.79 6.70 -25.85
CA GLY A 98 4.91 7.79 -26.29
C GLY A 98 3.44 7.66 -25.81
N ARG A 99 3.08 6.56 -25.17
CA ARG A 99 1.69 6.25 -24.82
C ARG A 99 1.08 7.22 -23.81
N VAL A 100 1.88 7.78 -22.90
CA VAL A 100 1.40 8.76 -21.91
C VAL A 100 1.06 10.08 -22.61
N ASP A 101 1.93 10.56 -23.51
CA ASP A 101 1.68 11.76 -24.29
C ASP A 101 0.41 11.61 -25.15
N ASP A 102 0.20 10.43 -25.76
CA ASP A 102 -1.03 10.12 -26.52
C ASP A 102 -2.27 10.06 -25.63
N ALA A 103 -2.19 9.43 -24.45
CA ALA A 103 -3.32 9.30 -23.53
C ALA A 103 -3.77 10.65 -22.95
N LEU A 104 -2.84 11.55 -22.69
CA LEU A 104 -3.10 12.84 -22.05
C LEU A 104 -3.27 14.01 -23.02
N LYS A 105 -3.21 13.78 -24.33
CA LYS A 105 -3.29 14.86 -25.36
C LYS A 105 -4.54 15.74 -25.28
N SER A 106 -5.63 15.24 -24.67
CA SER A 106 -6.90 15.99 -24.45
C SER A 106 -6.93 16.71 -23.11
N ILE A 107 -5.97 16.48 -22.22
CA ILE A 107 -5.90 17.10 -20.90
C ILE A 107 -5.11 18.41 -21.04
N ASP A 108 -5.81 19.53 -21.04
CA ASP A 108 -5.24 20.89 -21.05
C ASP A 108 -5.60 21.60 -19.72
N ASP A 109 -5.01 21.11 -18.62
CA ASP A 109 -5.21 21.67 -17.29
C ASP A 109 -3.86 21.97 -16.63
N PRO A 110 -3.57 23.23 -16.25
CA PRO A 110 -2.28 23.60 -15.66
C PRO A 110 -1.97 22.91 -14.33
N ARG A 111 -2.96 22.32 -13.69
CA ARG A 111 -2.77 21.52 -12.47
C ARG A 111 -2.18 20.14 -12.76
N CYS A 112 -2.15 19.70 -14.03
CA CYS A 112 -1.61 18.40 -14.45
C CYS A 112 -0.21 18.54 -15.03
N VAL A 113 0.77 17.90 -14.40
CA VAL A 113 2.17 17.91 -14.83
C VAL A 113 2.64 16.49 -15.13
N VAL A 114 3.32 16.30 -16.26
CA VAL A 114 3.91 15.00 -16.63
C VAL A 114 5.42 14.99 -16.34
N VAL A 115 5.85 13.99 -15.58
CA VAL A 115 7.26 13.75 -15.21
C VAL A 115 7.70 12.42 -15.81
N ARG A 116 8.94 12.34 -16.31
CA ARG A 116 9.50 11.12 -16.92
C ARG A 116 10.47 10.42 -15.97
N GLU A 117 10.18 9.18 -15.61
CA GLU A 117 11.10 8.30 -14.87
C GLU A 117 11.39 7.03 -15.71
N PRO A 118 12.51 6.99 -16.41
CA PRO A 118 12.82 5.88 -17.33
C PRO A 118 13.17 4.57 -16.62
N ARG A 119 13.56 4.62 -15.34
CA ARG A 119 13.88 3.41 -14.59
C ARG A 119 12.59 2.75 -14.12
N ARG A 120 12.32 1.56 -14.64
CA ARG A 120 11.09 0.81 -14.35
C ARG A 120 10.90 0.54 -12.87
N GLY A 121 9.63 0.63 -12.41
CA GLY A 121 9.18 0.28 -11.07
C GLY A 121 8.27 1.31 -10.44
N VAL A 122 7.14 0.84 -9.87
CA VAL A 122 6.12 1.68 -9.22
C VAL A 122 6.72 2.55 -8.11
N SER A 123 7.60 1.97 -7.26
CA SER A 123 8.29 2.71 -6.20
C SER A 123 9.14 3.87 -6.76
N ARG A 124 9.83 3.65 -7.88
CA ARG A 124 10.62 4.70 -8.56
C ARG A 124 9.73 5.78 -9.14
N ALA A 125 8.66 5.38 -9.81
CA ALA A 125 7.70 6.33 -10.35
C ALA A 125 7.08 7.20 -9.25
N ARG A 126 6.57 6.59 -8.18
CA ARG A 126 5.99 7.32 -7.05
C ARG A 126 6.99 8.23 -6.37
N ASN A 127 8.23 7.77 -6.12
CA ASN A 127 9.30 8.63 -5.58
C ASN A 127 9.65 9.79 -6.52
N ALA A 128 9.66 9.58 -7.84
CA ALA A 128 9.87 10.64 -8.82
C ALA A 128 8.74 11.68 -8.76
N GLY A 129 7.48 11.24 -8.68
CA GLY A 129 6.33 12.13 -8.53
C GLY A 129 6.42 12.99 -7.28
N VAL A 130 6.77 12.40 -6.13
CA VAL A 130 6.91 13.16 -4.87
C VAL A 130 7.99 14.22 -4.93
N ARG A 131 9.09 14.01 -5.66
CA ARG A 131 10.12 15.06 -5.86
C ARG A 131 9.63 16.28 -6.61
N HIS A 132 8.56 16.16 -7.39
CA HIS A 132 7.94 17.26 -8.14
C HIS A 132 6.65 17.77 -7.47
N ALA A 133 6.23 17.14 -6.40
CA ALA A 133 5.02 17.49 -5.67
C ALA A 133 5.22 18.73 -4.82
N SER A 134 4.27 19.68 -4.92
CA SER A 134 4.24 20.93 -4.14
C SER A 134 3.32 20.85 -2.92
N GLY A 135 2.43 19.84 -2.87
CA GLY A 135 1.43 19.68 -1.82
C GLY A 135 2.01 19.31 -0.46
N ARG A 136 1.34 19.72 0.60
CA ARG A 136 1.65 19.30 1.99
C ARG A 136 1.28 17.85 2.25
N VAL A 137 0.32 17.35 1.51
CA VAL A 137 -0.10 15.95 1.48
C VAL A 137 0.10 15.42 0.06
N ILE A 138 0.66 14.21 -0.01
CA ILE A 138 0.83 13.48 -1.26
C ILE A 138 -0.13 12.30 -1.24
N ALA A 139 -1.08 12.28 -2.15
CA ALA A 139 -1.98 11.16 -2.37
C ALA A 139 -1.48 10.32 -3.55
N PHE A 140 -1.73 9.02 -3.51
CA PHE A 140 -1.34 8.08 -4.55
C PHE A 140 -2.56 7.30 -5.01
N THR A 141 -2.69 7.15 -6.31
CA THR A 141 -3.66 6.24 -6.94
C THR A 141 -3.04 5.61 -8.19
N ASP A 142 -3.67 4.57 -8.71
CA ASP A 142 -3.18 3.87 -9.90
C ASP A 142 -3.83 4.43 -11.17
N ASP A 143 -3.22 4.18 -12.32
CA ASP A 143 -3.67 4.66 -13.65
C ASP A 143 -4.90 3.90 -14.20
N ASP A 144 -5.45 2.95 -13.44
CA ASP A 144 -6.68 2.18 -13.68
C ASP A 144 -7.68 2.34 -12.51
N ALA A 145 -7.64 3.49 -11.84
CA ALA A 145 -8.51 3.82 -10.72
C ALA A 145 -9.49 4.95 -11.06
N GLU A 146 -10.65 4.94 -10.40
CA GLU A 146 -11.67 5.99 -10.47
C GLU A 146 -11.95 6.52 -9.05
N PRO A 147 -11.23 7.55 -8.60
CA PRO A 147 -11.50 8.18 -7.31
C PRO A 147 -12.91 8.80 -7.26
N ASP A 148 -13.64 8.53 -6.15
CA ASP A 148 -14.90 9.23 -5.87
C ASP A 148 -14.68 10.74 -5.83
N SER A 149 -15.65 11.53 -6.23
CA SER A 149 -15.53 13.00 -6.30
C SER A 149 -15.22 13.67 -4.96
N ARG A 150 -15.45 12.99 -3.83
CA ARG A 150 -15.17 13.45 -2.47
C ARG A 150 -13.95 12.78 -1.85
N TRP A 151 -13.20 11.97 -2.60
CA TRP A 151 -12.04 11.23 -2.09
C TRP A 151 -11.03 12.13 -1.39
N LEU A 152 -10.57 13.20 -2.05
CA LEU A 152 -9.58 14.11 -1.46
C LEU A 152 -10.17 14.98 -0.33
N ALA A 153 -11.46 15.30 -0.37
CA ALA A 153 -12.13 15.98 0.73
C ALA A 153 -12.16 15.09 1.99
N ALA A 154 -12.43 13.78 1.85
CA ALA A 154 -12.37 12.84 2.97
C ALA A 154 -10.95 12.72 3.53
N VAL A 155 -9.93 12.63 2.68
CA VAL A 155 -8.52 12.62 3.08
C VAL A 155 -8.14 13.89 3.84
N ALA A 156 -8.53 15.07 3.32
CA ALA A 156 -8.27 16.37 3.93
C ALA A 156 -8.91 16.49 5.33
N GLN A 157 -10.14 15.98 5.50
CA GLN A 157 -10.83 15.99 6.79
C GLN A 157 -10.07 15.22 7.87
N VAL A 158 -9.47 14.07 7.54
CA VAL A 158 -8.66 13.31 8.51
C VAL A 158 -7.43 14.11 8.94
N TYR A 159 -6.72 14.71 7.99
CA TYR A 159 -5.54 15.52 8.33
C TYR A 159 -5.90 16.81 9.08
N ALA A 160 -7.05 17.42 8.79
CA ALA A 160 -7.53 18.61 9.51
C ALA A 160 -7.94 18.29 10.96
N ALA A 161 -8.48 17.09 11.20
CA ALA A 161 -8.82 16.60 12.54
C ALA A 161 -7.57 16.26 13.38
N ASP A 162 -6.43 15.99 12.76
CA ASP A 162 -5.15 15.69 13.41
C ASP A 162 -4.49 16.96 13.97
N ARG A 163 -4.91 17.37 15.16
CA ARG A 163 -4.44 18.60 15.82
C ARG A 163 -2.98 18.53 16.23
N ASP A 164 -2.51 17.33 16.55
CA ASP A 164 -1.16 17.10 17.08
C ASP A 164 -0.13 16.75 15.98
N GLY A 165 -0.56 16.64 14.72
CA GLY A 165 0.32 16.36 13.58
C GLY A 165 0.92 14.95 13.59
N VAL A 166 0.28 13.99 14.25
CA VAL A 166 0.80 12.62 14.44
C VAL A 166 0.41 11.65 13.33
N VAL A 167 -0.61 12.01 12.51
CA VAL A 167 -1.04 11.21 11.36
C VAL A 167 -0.02 11.33 10.25
N ALA A 168 0.76 10.28 10.05
CA ALA A 168 1.74 10.20 8.96
C ALA A 168 1.08 9.93 7.62
N GLY A 169 0.02 9.10 7.59
CA GLY A 169 -0.68 8.73 6.37
C GLY A 169 -2.15 8.39 6.59
N VAL A 170 -2.93 8.53 5.51
CA VAL A 170 -4.34 8.15 5.45
C VAL A 170 -4.52 7.17 4.31
N THR A 171 -5.28 6.11 4.54
CA THR A 171 -5.68 5.14 3.54
C THR A 171 -7.20 5.10 3.44
N GLY A 172 -7.74 4.63 2.33
CA GLY A 172 -9.16 4.60 2.12
C GLY A 172 -9.68 3.27 1.59
N ARG A 173 -10.98 3.25 1.37
CA ARG A 173 -11.70 2.10 0.85
C ARG A 173 -11.45 1.94 -0.65
N VAL A 174 -11.20 0.71 -1.08
CA VAL A 174 -11.11 0.34 -2.49
C VAL A 174 -12.30 -0.55 -2.82
N VAL A 175 -13.00 -0.22 -3.91
CA VAL A 175 -14.17 -0.97 -4.40
C VAL A 175 -13.92 -1.43 -5.83
N GLY A 176 -14.40 -2.63 -6.17
CA GLY A 176 -14.31 -3.15 -7.53
C GLY A 176 -15.24 -2.39 -8.48
N LEU A 177 -14.71 -2.02 -9.65
CA LEU A 177 -15.46 -1.47 -10.76
C LEU A 177 -15.71 -2.55 -11.80
N ALA A 178 -16.90 -2.55 -12.42
CA ALA A 178 -17.26 -3.43 -13.53
C ALA A 178 -16.88 -4.91 -13.27
N VAL A 179 -17.50 -5.52 -12.24
CA VAL A 179 -17.26 -6.92 -11.88
C VAL A 179 -18.02 -7.82 -12.88
N GLU A 180 -17.38 -8.15 -14.00
CA GLU A 180 -17.97 -8.85 -15.14
C GLU A 180 -17.52 -10.31 -15.22
N THR A 181 -16.26 -10.61 -14.83
CA THR A 181 -15.69 -11.96 -14.91
C THR A 181 -15.72 -12.68 -13.57
N ASP A 182 -15.61 -14.01 -13.60
CA ASP A 182 -15.54 -14.83 -12.39
C ASP A 182 -14.30 -14.49 -11.54
N GLN A 183 -13.17 -14.11 -12.16
CA GLN A 183 -11.96 -13.68 -11.50
C GLN A 183 -12.17 -12.39 -10.71
N GLN A 184 -12.81 -11.41 -11.31
CA GLN A 184 -13.16 -10.13 -10.66
C GLN A 184 -14.15 -10.35 -9.52
N ARG A 185 -15.19 -11.17 -9.75
CA ARG A 185 -16.20 -11.52 -8.75
C ARG A 185 -15.55 -12.21 -7.55
N TRP A 186 -14.74 -13.23 -7.81
CA TRP A 186 -14.01 -13.92 -6.74
C TRP A 186 -13.13 -12.96 -5.94
N PHE A 187 -12.38 -12.08 -6.64
CA PHE A 187 -11.49 -11.13 -5.98
C PHE A 187 -12.26 -10.16 -5.07
N GLU A 188 -13.38 -9.61 -5.55
CA GLU A 188 -14.24 -8.72 -4.77
C GLU A 188 -14.86 -9.45 -3.56
N GLU A 189 -15.46 -10.62 -3.78
CA GLU A 189 -16.09 -11.42 -2.72
C GLU A 189 -15.07 -11.95 -1.71
N SER A 190 -13.82 -12.16 -2.09
CA SER A 190 -12.74 -12.55 -1.16
C SER A 190 -12.47 -11.50 -0.08
N GLY A 191 -12.92 -10.26 -0.28
CA GLY A 191 -12.74 -9.16 0.66
C GLY A 191 -11.28 -8.75 0.87
N LEU A 192 -10.40 -9.02 -0.11
CA LEU A 192 -8.97 -8.71 0.00
C LEU A 192 -8.68 -7.22 0.18
N PHE A 193 -9.51 -6.36 -0.42
CA PHE A 193 -9.43 -4.92 -0.25
C PHE A 193 -10.38 -4.38 0.83
N GLU A 194 -11.27 -5.21 1.38
CA GLU A 194 -12.18 -4.79 2.44
C GLU A 194 -11.41 -4.62 3.76
N LYS A 195 -11.42 -3.41 4.32
CA LYS A 195 -10.75 -3.08 5.59
C LYS A 195 -11.75 -2.68 6.69
N GLY A 196 -13.03 -2.79 6.41
CA GLY A 196 -14.11 -2.47 7.33
C GLY A 196 -14.84 -1.17 6.96
N SER A 197 -15.94 -0.93 7.68
CA SER A 197 -16.83 0.23 7.47
C SER A 197 -16.63 1.35 8.48
N THR A 198 -15.64 1.24 9.37
CA THR A 198 -15.37 2.22 10.43
C THR A 198 -13.96 2.77 10.29
N ARG A 199 -13.80 4.07 10.58
CA ARG A 199 -12.49 4.70 10.65
C ARG A 199 -11.62 4.00 11.70
N THR A 200 -10.40 3.62 11.30
CA THR A 200 -9.51 2.79 12.13
C THR A 200 -8.12 3.40 12.19
N VAL A 201 -7.58 3.52 13.40
CA VAL A 201 -6.27 4.12 13.69
C VAL A 201 -5.25 3.01 13.95
N TRP A 202 -4.17 3.00 13.17
CA TRP A 202 -3.05 2.07 13.28
C TRP A 202 -1.83 2.79 13.84
N THR A 203 -1.48 2.55 15.09
CA THR A 203 -0.39 3.24 15.80
C THR A 203 0.19 2.39 16.92
N LEU A 204 1.45 2.63 17.27
CA LEU A 204 2.11 2.09 18.46
C LEU A 204 2.09 3.06 19.66
N ALA A 205 1.57 4.27 19.45
CA ALA A 205 1.43 5.24 20.53
C ALA A 205 0.59 4.70 21.69
N PRO A 206 0.79 5.14 22.95
CA PRO A 206 0.01 4.69 24.10
C PRO A 206 -1.50 4.91 23.91
N THR A 207 -2.32 4.11 24.60
CA THR A 207 -3.77 4.33 24.64
C THR A 207 -4.08 5.69 25.26
N GLY A 208 -5.00 6.45 24.66
CA GLY A 208 -5.36 7.80 25.10
C GLY A 208 -4.44 8.92 24.62
N SER A 209 -3.36 8.61 23.86
CA SER A 209 -2.47 9.63 23.30
C SER A 209 -2.86 10.05 21.87
N ILE A 210 -3.89 9.48 21.31
CA ILE A 210 -4.44 9.82 19.98
C ILE A 210 -5.87 10.30 20.18
N ASP A 211 -6.22 11.38 19.50
CA ASP A 211 -7.56 11.96 19.55
C ASP A 211 -8.60 10.93 19.07
N GLU A 212 -9.67 10.74 19.85
CA GLU A 212 -10.75 9.80 19.54
C GLU A 212 -11.50 10.19 18.26
N GLU A 213 -11.47 11.46 17.87
CA GLU A 213 -12.04 11.93 16.59
C GLU A 213 -11.37 11.28 15.38
N LEU A 214 -10.12 10.80 15.52
CA LEU A 214 -9.41 10.09 14.44
C LEU A 214 -9.90 8.65 14.24
N GLY A 215 -10.69 8.10 15.15
CA GLY A 215 -11.30 6.79 15.02
C GLY A 215 -10.83 5.75 16.06
N ALA A 216 -11.38 4.55 15.96
CA ALA A 216 -11.07 3.45 16.87
C ALA A 216 -9.69 2.85 16.56
N ARG A 217 -8.95 2.45 17.60
CA ARG A 217 -7.67 1.77 17.43
C ARG A 217 -7.81 0.42 16.73
N GLY A 218 -7.05 0.22 15.66
CA GLY A 218 -6.93 -1.05 14.98
C GLY A 218 -6.15 -2.08 15.79
N THR A 219 -6.56 -3.34 15.68
CA THR A 219 -5.85 -4.47 16.29
C THR A 219 -5.71 -5.59 15.27
N ALA A 220 -4.49 -6.15 15.15
CA ALA A 220 -4.23 -7.34 14.34
C ALA A 220 -3.14 -8.18 14.99
N ALA A 221 -3.21 -9.50 14.78
CA ALA A 221 -2.36 -10.46 15.49
C ALA A 221 -0.86 -10.25 15.25
N LEU A 222 -0.51 -9.78 14.06
CA LEU A 222 0.89 -9.55 13.65
C LEU A 222 1.21 -8.07 13.41
N PHE A 223 0.30 -7.17 13.78
CA PHE A 223 0.60 -5.74 13.79
C PHE A 223 1.81 -5.45 14.70
N PRO A 224 2.74 -4.60 14.29
CA PRO A 224 2.81 -3.79 13.06
C PRO A 224 3.62 -4.43 11.92
N TYR A 225 3.97 -5.72 12.00
CA TYR A 225 4.92 -6.37 11.10
C TYR A 225 4.31 -6.71 9.74
N THR A 226 3.01 -6.81 9.68
CA THR A 226 2.20 -6.93 8.47
C THR A 226 1.30 -5.72 8.40
N ALA A 227 1.10 -5.18 7.24
CA ALA A 227 0.41 -3.90 7.08
C ALA A 227 -0.81 -4.00 6.16
N GLY A 228 -1.17 -5.23 5.77
CA GLY A 228 -2.26 -5.47 4.82
C GLY A 228 -3.63 -4.99 5.30
N GLU A 229 -3.82 -4.86 6.62
CA GLU A 229 -5.03 -4.33 7.23
C GLU A 229 -5.09 -2.80 7.27
N MET A 230 -3.96 -2.13 7.04
CA MET A 230 -3.89 -0.66 7.11
C MET A 230 -4.43 0.02 5.86
N GLY A 231 -4.49 -0.68 4.71
CA GLY A 231 -4.95 -0.11 3.46
C GLY A 231 -4.30 -0.73 2.23
N SER A 232 -4.32 0.00 1.11
CA SER A 232 -3.77 -0.41 -0.18
C SER A 232 -3.10 0.77 -0.90
N GLY A 233 -2.09 0.45 -1.71
CA GLY A 233 -1.26 1.42 -2.42
C GLY A 233 -1.96 2.26 -3.49
N ASN A 234 -3.15 1.84 -3.93
CA ASN A 234 -3.96 2.59 -4.89
C ASN A 234 -4.94 3.58 -4.24
N ASN A 235 -5.01 3.59 -2.90
CA ASN A 235 -5.80 4.56 -2.13
C ASN A 235 -5.07 4.87 -0.82
N MET A 236 -4.01 5.66 -0.92
CA MET A 236 -3.22 6.09 0.23
C MET A 236 -2.74 7.53 0.06
N SER A 237 -2.46 8.17 1.17
CA SER A 237 -1.79 9.47 1.19
C SER A 237 -0.84 9.56 2.37
N PHE A 238 0.14 10.47 2.27
CA PHE A 238 1.09 10.76 3.33
C PHE A 238 1.32 12.26 3.46
N ARG A 239 1.54 12.74 4.68
CA ARG A 239 2.15 14.06 4.84
C ARG A 239 3.52 14.05 4.17
N LYS A 240 3.81 15.09 3.36
CA LYS A 240 5.09 15.18 2.65
C LYS A 240 6.28 15.10 3.59
N THR A 241 6.22 15.77 4.73
CA THR A 241 7.27 15.74 5.76
C THR A 241 7.50 14.34 6.34
N ALA A 242 6.44 13.57 6.58
CA ALA A 242 6.54 12.18 7.03
C ALA A 242 7.14 11.29 5.95
N PHE A 243 6.68 11.44 4.70
CA PHE A 243 7.19 10.68 3.55
C PHE A 243 8.70 10.93 3.32
N ASP A 244 9.12 12.20 3.37
CA ASP A 244 10.53 12.60 3.22
C ASP A 244 11.38 12.03 4.36
N SER A 245 10.90 12.11 5.60
CA SER A 245 11.56 11.51 6.78
C SER A 245 11.68 9.99 6.65
N LEU A 246 10.72 9.33 6.02
CA LEU A 246 10.75 7.91 5.70
C LEU A 246 11.70 7.58 4.53
N ALA A 247 12.28 8.57 3.85
CA ALA A 247 13.08 8.42 2.65
C ALA A 247 12.33 7.75 1.47
N GLY A 248 11.02 7.94 1.39
CA GLY A 248 10.17 7.46 0.32
C GLY A 248 9.95 5.95 0.28
N PHE A 249 9.52 5.43 -0.87
CA PHE A 249 9.38 3.99 -1.10
C PHE A 249 10.73 3.31 -1.31
N ASP A 250 10.86 2.07 -0.84
CA ASP A 250 12.02 1.23 -1.16
C ASP A 250 11.97 0.77 -2.61
N GLU A 251 12.84 1.31 -3.47
CA GLU A 251 12.89 1.02 -4.90
C GLU A 251 13.27 -0.43 -5.26
N ARG A 252 13.56 -1.27 -4.26
CA ARG A 252 13.83 -2.70 -4.41
C ARG A 252 12.55 -3.55 -4.30
N ILE A 253 11.44 -2.93 -3.84
CA ILE A 253 10.17 -3.59 -3.57
C ILE A 253 9.08 -2.98 -4.46
N GLY A 254 8.15 -3.80 -4.94
CA GLY A 254 6.99 -3.38 -5.70
C GLY A 254 6.95 -3.86 -7.15
N PRO A 255 5.85 -3.62 -7.86
CA PRO A 255 5.71 -3.91 -9.28
C PRO A 255 6.84 -3.28 -10.11
N GLY A 256 7.33 -4.01 -11.12
CA GLY A 256 8.49 -3.62 -11.92
C GLY A 256 9.84 -3.95 -11.28
N THR A 257 9.86 -4.57 -10.10
CA THR A 257 11.05 -5.13 -9.44
C THR A 257 10.95 -6.66 -9.34
N PRO A 258 12.02 -7.36 -8.96
CA PRO A 258 11.95 -8.81 -8.75
C PRO A 258 10.88 -9.24 -7.72
N THR A 259 10.56 -8.41 -6.73
CA THR A 259 9.59 -8.75 -5.66
C THR A 259 8.13 -8.62 -6.07
N LYS A 260 7.83 -7.92 -7.16
CA LYS A 260 6.52 -7.76 -7.79
C LYS A 260 5.39 -7.16 -6.94
N GLY A 261 5.62 -6.77 -5.69
CA GLY A 261 4.59 -6.19 -4.81
C GLY A 261 5.14 -5.80 -3.44
N GLY A 262 4.30 -5.15 -2.62
CA GLY A 262 4.51 -4.90 -1.20
C GLY A 262 5.14 -3.56 -0.82
N GLU A 263 5.36 -2.66 -1.75
CA GLU A 263 5.99 -1.36 -1.51
C GLU A 263 5.17 -0.45 -0.58
N ASP A 264 3.86 -0.52 -0.71
CA ASP A 264 2.88 0.20 0.13
C ASP A 264 2.88 -0.33 1.56
N LEU A 265 2.80 -1.64 1.71
CA LEU A 265 2.80 -2.31 3.00
C LEU A 265 4.13 -2.08 3.75
N GLU A 266 5.25 -2.04 3.02
CA GLU A 266 6.56 -1.72 3.57
C GLU A 266 6.58 -0.29 4.12
N LEU A 267 6.03 0.67 3.38
CA LEU A 267 5.97 2.06 3.79
C LEU A 267 5.05 2.25 5.02
N PHE A 268 3.86 1.64 5.04
CA PHE A 268 2.95 1.68 6.19
C PHE A 268 3.60 1.12 7.45
N ARG A 269 4.20 -0.08 7.35
CA ARG A 269 4.92 -0.69 8.46
C ARG A 269 6.03 0.21 8.98
N ARG A 270 6.84 0.76 8.09
CA ARG A 270 7.96 1.64 8.45
C ARG A 270 7.49 2.91 9.12
N ALA A 271 6.39 3.50 8.66
CA ALA A 271 5.78 4.67 9.30
C ALA A 271 5.37 4.36 10.74
N VAL A 272 4.63 3.26 10.96
CA VAL A 272 4.17 2.86 12.30
C VAL A 272 5.34 2.48 13.23
N LEU A 273 6.34 1.74 12.73
CA LEU A 273 7.53 1.39 13.51
C LEU A 273 8.38 2.61 13.91
N ARG A 274 8.23 3.74 13.23
CA ARG A 274 8.85 5.02 13.58
C ARG A 274 7.95 5.95 14.38
N GLY A 275 6.85 5.42 14.93
CA GLY A 275 5.95 6.16 15.81
C GLY A 275 4.86 6.98 15.08
N GLY A 276 4.79 6.92 13.75
CA GLY A 276 3.72 7.54 12.98
C GLY A 276 2.39 6.79 13.12
N THR A 277 1.32 7.47 12.79
CA THR A 277 -0.05 6.93 12.78
C THR A 277 -0.55 6.82 11.35
N ILE A 278 -1.16 5.68 11.00
CA ILE A 278 -1.92 5.50 9.75
C ILE A 278 -3.39 5.43 10.10
N VAL A 279 -4.21 6.24 9.43
CA VAL A 279 -5.67 6.23 9.61
C VAL A 279 -6.31 5.65 8.36
N TYR A 280 -7.08 4.58 8.52
CA TYR A 280 -7.98 4.10 7.48
C TYR A 280 -9.32 4.83 7.59
N ASP A 281 -9.75 5.48 6.51
CA ASP A 281 -11.05 6.13 6.43
C ASP A 281 -11.91 5.49 5.32
N PRO A 282 -13.03 4.82 5.65
CA PRO A 282 -13.88 4.17 4.65
C PRO A 282 -14.64 5.17 3.76
N THR A 283 -14.66 6.48 4.11
CA THR A 283 -15.30 7.53 3.30
C THR A 283 -14.40 8.05 2.18
N ALA A 284 -13.08 7.81 2.26
CA ALA A 284 -12.13 8.06 1.19
C ALA A 284 -12.18 6.89 0.20
N VAL A 285 -13.02 6.97 -0.83
CA VAL A 285 -13.32 5.86 -1.74
C VAL A 285 -12.60 6.01 -3.06
N VAL A 286 -12.00 4.91 -3.53
CA VAL A 286 -11.42 4.77 -4.87
C VAL A 286 -11.96 3.51 -5.53
N GLY A 287 -12.54 3.65 -6.71
CA GLY A 287 -12.89 2.53 -7.57
C GLY A 287 -11.66 1.97 -8.26
N HIS A 288 -11.58 0.65 -8.45
CA HIS A 288 -10.44 0.00 -9.08
C HIS A 288 -10.89 -1.14 -10.00
N HIS A 289 -10.32 -1.20 -11.20
CA HIS A 289 -10.57 -2.30 -12.13
C HIS A 289 -9.76 -3.54 -11.74
N HIS A 290 -10.44 -4.55 -11.21
CA HIS A 290 -9.81 -5.83 -10.88
C HIS A 290 -9.38 -6.59 -12.14
N ARG A 291 -8.38 -7.45 -12.00
CA ARG A 291 -7.87 -8.28 -13.10
C ARG A 291 -8.98 -9.18 -13.63
N ALA A 292 -9.29 -9.02 -14.91
CA ALA A 292 -10.36 -9.77 -15.58
C ALA A 292 -9.90 -11.16 -16.04
N ASP A 293 -8.62 -11.31 -16.39
CA ASP A 293 -8.06 -12.56 -16.85
C ASP A 293 -7.32 -13.32 -15.75
N HIS A 294 -7.32 -14.65 -15.88
CA HIS A 294 -6.81 -15.57 -14.86
C HIS A 294 -5.28 -15.46 -14.67
N GLU A 295 -4.52 -15.27 -15.75
CA GLU A 295 -3.06 -15.19 -15.65
C GLU A 295 -2.62 -13.89 -14.99
N ALA A 296 -3.29 -12.77 -15.30
CA ALA A 296 -3.02 -11.50 -14.63
C ALA A 296 -3.36 -11.56 -13.12
N LEU A 297 -4.45 -12.24 -12.75
CA LEU A 297 -4.78 -12.48 -11.35
C LEU A 297 -3.74 -13.39 -10.68
N ARG A 298 -3.28 -14.41 -11.37
CA ARG A 298 -2.23 -15.32 -10.90
C ARG A 298 -0.91 -14.61 -10.66
N GLU A 299 -0.49 -13.73 -11.57
CA GLU A 299 0.68 -12.85 -11.37
C GLU A 299 0.52 -11.92 -10.17
N GLN A 300 -0.68 -11.38 -9.96
CA GLN A 300 -0.99 -10.55 -8.80
C GLN A 300 -0.88 -11.35 -7.50
N MET A 301 -1.40 -12.58 -7.46
CA MET A 301 -1.29 -13.46 -6.29
C MET A 301 0.17 -13.81 -5.97
N PHE A 302 0.99 -14.08 -7.00
CA PHE A 302 2.43 -14.24 -6.83
C PHE A 302 3.07 -13.00 -6.21
N GLY A 303 2.71 -11.80 -6.72
CA GLY A 303 3.18 -10.51 -6.21
C GLY A 303 2.82 -10.28 -4.74
N TYR A 304 1.63 -10.69 -4.30
CA TYR A 304 1.22 -10.59 -2.90
C TYR A 304 2.08 -11.48 -1.99
N GLY A 305 2.32 -12.73 -2.40
CA GLY A 305 3.19 -13.64 -1.65
C GLY A 305 4.65 -13.15 -1.62
N SER A 306 5.22 -12.86 -2.78
CA SER A 306 6.62 -12.47 -2.89
C SER A 306 6.91 -11.10 -2.26
N GLY A 307 6.00 -10.13 -2.40
CA GLY A 307 6.10 -8.83 -1.78
C GLY A 307 6.06 -8.91 -0.25
N MET A 308 5.10 -9.65 0.32
CA MET A 308 5.03 -9.83 1.77
C MET A 308 6.28 -10.52 2.32
N ALA A 309 6.77 -11.57 1.67
CA ALA A 309 7.99 -12.24 2.10
C ALA A 309 9.24 -11.34 1.96
N ALA A 310 9.29 -10.49 0.93
CA ALA A 310 10.35 -9.50 0.78
C ALA A 310 10.36 -8.47 1.92
N ILE A 311 9.17 -7.97 2.32
CA ILE A 311 9.00 -7.05 3.45
C ILE A 311 9.53 -7.67 4.75
N VAL A 312 9.16 -8.91 5.03
CA VAL A 312 9.59 -9.64 6.21
C VAL A 312 11.10 -9.90 6.16
N THR A 313 11.63 -10.27 4.99
CA THR A 313 13.07 -10.45 4.77
C THR A 313 13.84 -9.17 5.04
N LYS A 314 13.37 -8.03 4.51
CA LYS A 314 13.93 -6.72 4.79
C LYS A 314 13.98 -6.45 6.30
N LEU A 315 12.88 -6.70 7.02
CA LEU A 315 12.83 -6.51 8.46
C LEU A 315 13.91 -7.30 9.20
N PHE A 316 14.14 -8.55 8.80
CA PHE A 316 15.20 -9.37 9.39
C PHE A 316 16.61 -8.89 9.02
N LEU A 317 16.82 -8.47 7.78
CA LEU A 317 18.10 -7.90 7.35
C LEU A 317 18.38 -6.54 8.00
N ASP A 318 17.37 -5.75 8.24
CA ASP A 318 17.47 -4.50 9.02
C ASP A 318 17.76 -4.80 10.50
N GLY A 319 17.31 -5.93 11.04
CA GLY A 319 17.60 -6.42 12.39
C GLY A 319 16.99 -5.56 13.50
N GLY A 320 17.58 -5.64 14.70
CA GLY A 320 17.16 -4.81 15.82
C GLY A 320 15.91 -5.28 16.57
N ALA A 321 15.29 -4.38 17.35
CA ALA A 321 14.14 -4.71 18.18
C ALA A 321 12.91 -5.22 17.40
N PRO A 322 12.54 -4.63 16.24
CA PRO A 322 11.40 -5.11 15.47
C PRO A 322 11.58 -6.56 14.98
N ALA A 323 12.76 -6.92 14.50
CA ALA A 323 13.05 -8.28 14.04
C ALA A 323 12.96 -9.29 15.20
N ARG A 324 13.52 -8.96 16.36
CA ARG A 324 13.41 -9.80 17.57
C ARG A 324 11.98 -9.97 18.05
N ALA A 325 11.19 -8.89 18.02
CA ALA A 325 9.79 -8.93 18.44
C ALA A 325 8.94 -9.77 17.48
N LEU A 326 9.23 -9.73 16.16
CA LEU A 326 8.57 -10.62 15.19
C LEU A 326 8.93 -12.09 15.45
N LEU A 327 10.19 -12.42 15.79
CA LEU A 327 10.55 -13.78 16.19
C LEU A 327 9.69 -14.30 17.35
N GLY A 328 9.41 -13.46 18.35
CA GLY A 328 8.51 -13.81 19.45
C GLY A 328 7.05 -14.07 19.02
N ARG A 329 6.65 -13.61 17.83
CA ARG A 329 5.29 -13.81 17.26
C ARG A 329 5.19 -14.99 16.29
N LEU A 330 6.29 -15.69 16.03
CA LEU A 330 6.30 -16.88 15.15
C LEU A 330 5.24 -17.94 15.53
N PRO A 331 5.01 -18.30 16.82
CA PRO A 331 3.95 -19.25 17.16
C PRO A 331 2.56 -18.80 16.77
N THR A 332 2.28 -17.49 16.86
CA THR A 332 0.99 -16.89 16.44
C THR A 332 0.85 -16.97 14.93
N ALA A 333 1.90 -16.57 14.19
CA ALA A 333 1.93 -16.64 12.75
C ALA A 333 1.74 -18.08 12.24
N PHE A 334 2.37 -19.06 12.91
CA PHE A 334 2.25 -20.47 12.56
C PHE A 334 0.82 -21.00 12.78
N ARG A 335 0.19 -20.63 13.92
CA ARG A 335 -1.22 -20.96 14.15
C ARG A 335 -2.14 -20.37 13.09
N MET A 336 -1.89 -19.13 12.65
CA MET A 336 -2.68 -18.50 11.60
C MET A 336 -2.49 -19.19 10.24
N LEU A 337 -1.28 -19.69 9.95
CA LEU A 337 -1.00 -20.47 8.75
C LEU A 337 -1.79 -21.78 8.71
N LEU A 338 -1.89 -22.46 9.86
CA LEU A 338 -2.59 -23.73 10.00
C LEU A 338 -4.11 -23.57 10.20
N ALA A 339 -4.60 -22.33 10.41
CA ALA A 339 -6.03 -22.08 10.56
C ALA A 339 -6.80 -22.42 9.26
N PRO A 340 -8.03 -22.95 9.38
CA PRO A 340 -8.91 -23.17 8.23
C PRO A 340 -9.07 -21.92 7.39
N GLU A 341 -9.26 -22.08 6.08
CA GLU A 341 -9.43 -20.97 5.15
C GLU A 341 -10.63 -20.06 5.45
N GLU A 342 -11.69 -20.65 5.98
CA GLU A 342 -12.89 -19.95 6.44
C GLU A 342 -12.59 -18.78 7.39
N ASN A 343 -11.46 -18.85 8.09
CA ASN A 343 -11.01 -17.79 8.99
C ASN A 343 -10.06 -16.77 8.31
N ARG A 344 -9.80 -16.89 7.00
CA ARG A 344 -8.82 -16.07 6.27
C ARG A 344 -9.45 -15.03 5.36
N PHE A 345 -10.70 -15.23 4.98
CA PHE A 345 -11.48 -14.35 4.11
C PHE A 345 -12.71 -13.82 4.84
N ALA A 346 -13.41 -12.89 4.23
CA ALA A 346 -14.69 -12.43 4.75
C ALA A 346 -15.65 -13.59 4.97
N ASP A 347 -16.48 -13.53 6.01
CA ASP A 347 -17.48 -14.55 6.29
C ASP A 347 -18.35 -14.78 5.04
N GLY A 348 -18.41 -16.03 4.56
CA GLY A 348 -19.14 -16.40 3.35
C GLY A 348 -18.41 -16.13 2.02
N ALA A 349 -17.16 -15.68 2.05
CA ALA A 349 -16.36 -15.55 0.83
C ALA A 349 -16.08 -16.92 0.20
N PRO A 350 -16.04 -17.01 -1.15
CA PRO A 350 -15.69 -18.25 -1.81
C PRO A 350 -14.24 -18.64 -1.50
N PRO A 351 -13.94 -19.95 -1.41
CA PRO A 351 -12.57 -20.40 -1.16
C PRO A 351 -11.64 -19.97 -2.28
N MET A 352 -10.38 -19.68 -1.93
CA MET A 352 -9.37 -19.36 -2.92
C MET A 352 -9.16 -20.53 -3.88
N PRO A 353 -9.22 -20.30 -5.22
CA PRO A 353 -8.85 -21.32 -6.20
C PRO A 353 -7.46 -21.93 -5.89
N ARG A 354 -7.33 -23.24 -6.01
CA ARG A 354 -6.14 -23.97 -5.58
C ARG A 354 -4.86 -23.50 -6.26
N ASP A 355 -4.92 -23.20 -7.54
CA ASP A 355 -3.78 -22.71 -8.32
C ASP A 355 -3.35 -21.31 -7.90
N LEU A 356 -4.28 -20.40 -7.62
CA LEU A 356 -3.99 -19.07 -7.07
C LEU A 356 -3.33 -19.18 -5.70
N LYS A 357 -3.84 -20.05 -4.84
CA LYS A 357 -3.25 -20.34 -3.53
C LYS A 357 -1.83 -20.87 -3.65
N LEU A 358 -1.60 -21.87 -4.52
CA LEU A 358 -0.26 -22.42 -4.75
C LEU A 358 0.69 -21.36 -5.32
N THR A 359 0.20 -20.49 -6.18
CA THR A 359 0.98 -19.39 -6.74
C THR A 359 1.36 -18.36 -5.69
N GLU A 360 0.44 -17.98 -4.80
CA GLU A 360 0.75 -17.12 -3.65
C GLU A 360 1.79 -17.75 -2.72
N LEU A 361 1.61 -19.05 -2.38
CA LEU A 361 2.57 -19.80 -1.57
C LEU A 361 3.96 -19.86 -2.22
N TYR A 362 4.01 -20.08 -3.53
CA TYR A 362 5.27 -20.05 -4.28
C TYR A 362 5.91 -18.65 -4.24
N GLY A 363 5.10 -17.58 -4.32
CA GLY A 363 5.55 -16.21 -4.10
C GLY A 363 6.24 -16.03 -2.74
N TYR A 364 5.62 -16.53 -1.66
CA TYR A 364 6.23 -16.47 -0.31
C TYR A 364 7.59 -17.18 -0.25
N LEU A 365 7.73 -18.33 -0.90
CA LEU A 365 9.00 -19.07 -0.94
C LEU A 365 10.08 -18.31 -1.73
N CYS A 366 9.71 -17.68 -2.83
CA CYS A 366 10.63 -16.95 -3.69
C CYS A 366 11.02 -15.58 -3.15
N GLY A 367 10.13 -14.91 -2.41
CA GLY A 367 10.28 -13.51 -1.98
C GLY A 367 11.62 -13.15 -1.34
N PRO A 368 12.17 -13.95 -0.40
CA PRO A 368 13.47 -13.69 0.20
C PRO A 368 14.61 -13.62 -0.83
N PHE A 369 14.64 -14.55 -1.77
CA PHE A 369 15.66 -14.60 -2.83
C PHE A 369 15.48 -13.44 -3.82
N LEU A 370 14.23 -13.11 -4.14
CA LEU A 370 13.90 -11.99 -5.03
C LEU A 370 14.33 -10.64 -4.41
N TYR A 371 14.15 -10.47 -3.10
CA TYR A 371 14.61 -9.27 -2.41
C TYR A 371 16.14 -9.16 -2.38
N VAL A 372 16.85 -10.26 -2.08
CA VAL A 372 18.33 -10.31 -2.15
C VAL A 372 18.81 -10.01 -3.57
N LYS A 373 18.16 -10.59 -4.60
CA LYS A 373 18.45 -10.28 -6.01
C LYS A 373 18.27 -8.77 -6.29
N ALA A 374 17.20 -8.16 -5.79
CA ALA A 374 16.95 -6.73 -5.97
C ALA A 374 18.02 -5.83 -5.32
N ILE A 375 18.58 -6.25 -4.19
CA ILE A 375 19.73 -5.58 -3.55
C ILE A 375 20.97 -5.66 -4.46
N MET A 376 21.29 -6.86 -4.98
CA MET A 376 22.48 -7.07 -5.80
C MET A 376 22.43 -6.31 -7.13
N VAL A 377 21.28 -6.31 -7.81
CA VAL A 377 21.09 -5.58 -9.08
C VAL A 377 21.31 -4.07 -8.88
N ARG A 378 20.86 -3.50 -7.78
CA ARG A 378 21.11 -2.07 -7.49
C ARG A 378 22.58 -1.77 -7.18
N GLY A 379 23.28 -2.71 -6.54
CA GLY A 379 24.71 -2.56 -6.19
C GLY A 379 25.66 -2.63 -7.39
N SER A 380 25.25 -3.30 -8.46
CA SER A 380 26.08 -3.49 -9.66
C SER A 380 26.01 -2.35 -10.70
N GLY A 381 25.14 -1.36 -10.49
CA GLY A 381 24.99 -0.24 -11.44
C GLY A 381 24.52 -0.64 -12.86
N ILE A 382 24.13 -1.88 -13.05
CA ILE A 382 23.63 -2.40 -14.32
C ILE A 382 22.17 -1.94 -14.48
N ASN A 383 22.02 -0.82 -15.20
CA ASN A 383 20.71 -0.41 -15.71
C ASN A 383 20.36 -1.35 -16.89
N SER A 384 19.41 -2.24 -16.69
CA SER A 384 18.75 -2.97 -17.78
C SER A 384 17.52 -2.21 -18.24
#